data_26a952477ea293a877eec3f54bc927ae
#
_entry.id   26a952477ea293a877eec3f54bc927ae
#
_cell.length_a   1.000
_cell.length_b   1.000
_cell.length_c   1.000
_cell.angle_alpha   90.00
_cell.angle_beta   90.00
_cell.angle_gamma   90.00
#
_symmetry.space_group_name_H-M   'P 1'
#
loop_
_entity.id
_entity.type
_entity.pdbx_description
1 polymer ?
#
loop_
_entity_poly.entity_id
_entity_poly.type
_entity_poly.pdbx_seq_one_letter_code
_entity_poly.pdbx_strand_id
1 'polypeptide(L)'
;MDEEIIKALKEHKRVQRQVIEQLGDFYYNKDFIFAKMERQQGYPIVIKTVQNRMKRLLHLANLNQELTPHSLRHTHTSLLAEASVALEQIMDRHGHSDDQITKDVYLHVTQELKKEASQKFSELMRSLR
;
A
#
# COMPACT_ATOMS: atom_id res chain seq x y z
N MET A 1 -12.48 -1.71 3.95
CA MET A 1 -11.52 -0.59 3.91
C MET A 1 -11.56 0.08 5.27
N ASP A 2 -10.42 0.45 5.81
CA ASP A 2 -10.29 1.10 7.12
C ASP A 2 -11.02 2.45 7.16
N GLU A 3 -11.62 2.81 8.31
CA GLU A 3 -12.38 4.06 8.46
C GLU A 3 -11.50 5.30 8.28
N GLU A 4 -10.25 5.25 8.71
CA GLU A 4 -9.29 6.34 8.53
C GLU A 4 -8.99 6.58 7.05
N ILE A 5 -8.84 5.53 6.26
CA ILE A 5 -8.64 5.63 4.80
C ILE A 5 -9.87 6.19 4.12
N ILE A 6 -11.07 5.74 4.53
CA ILE A 6 -12.33 6.28 3.99
C ILE A 6 -12.45 7.77 4.29
N LYS A 7 -12.10 8.20 5.51
CA LYS A 7 -12.11 9.61 5.90
C LYS A 7 -11.13 10.44 5.07
N ALA A 8 -9.91 9.93 4.89
CA ALA A 8 -8.89 10.60 4.07
C ALA A 8 -9.33 10.75 2.60
N LEU A 9 -9.95 9.71 2.02
CA LEU A 9 -10.47 9.75 0.66
C LEU A 9 -11.67 10.71 0.51
N LYS A 10 -12.55 10.76 1.51
CA LYS A 10 -13.66 11.74 1.53
C LYS A 10 -13.15 13.17 1.57
N GLU A 11 -12.15 13.44 2.40
CA GLU A 11 -11.53 14.76 2.48
C GLU A 11 -10.80 15.11 1.17
N HIS A 12 -10.06 14.18 0.58
CA HIS A 12 -9.44 14.37 -0.73
C HIS A 12 -10.49 14.74 -1.80
N LYS A 13 -11.60 13.98 -1.85
CA LYS A 13 -12.71 14.25 -2.77
C LYS A 13 -13.33 15.64 -2.55
N ARG A 14 -13.46 16.07 -1.29
CA ARG A 14 -13.97 17.40 -0.94
C ARG A 14 -13.07 18.52 -1.49
N VAL A 15 -11.76 18.39 -1.27
CA VAL A 15 -10.77 19.35 -1.77
C VAL A 15 -10.75 19.37 -3.30
N GLN A 16 -10.75 18.20 -3.94
CA GLN A 16 -10.79 18.10 -5.39
C GLN A 16 -12.05 18.75 -5.99
N ARG A 17 -13.22 18.55 -5.36
CA ARG A 17 -14.48 19.19 -5.78
C ARG A 17 -14.39 20.70 -5.73
N GLN A 18 -13.80 21.28 -4.69
CA GLN A 18 -13.59 22.73 -4.61
C GLN A 18 -12.74 23.26 -5.77
N VAL A 19 -11.68 22.54 -6.16
CA VAL A 19 -10.86 22.91 -7.31
C VAL A 19 -11.65 22.81 -8.61
N ILE A 20 -12.47 21.78 -8.78
CA ILE A 20 -13.34 21.60 -9.95
C ILE A 20 -14.34 22.78 -10.05
N GLU A 21 -14.98 23.15 -8.94
CA GLU A 21 -15.96 24.26 -8.89
C GLU A 21 -15.29 25.61 -9.20
N GLN A 22 -14.08 25.84 -8.71
CA GLN A 22 -13.32 27.07 -8.97
C GLN A 22 -12.87 27.20 -10.42
N LEU A 23 -12.49 26.13 -11.06
CA LEU A 23 -11.92 26.13 -12.42
C LEU A 23 -12.96 25.90 -13.50
N GLY A 24 -14.11 25.29 -13.19
CA GLY A 24 -15.16 24.99 -14.16
C GLY A 24 -14.63 24.25 -15.37
N ASP A 25 -14.85 24.81 -16.55
CA ASP A 25 -14.44 24.22 -17.84
C ASP A 25 -12.92 24.13 -18.05
N PHE A 26 -12.13 24.83 -17.24
CA PHE A 26 -10.66 24.74 -17.29
C PHE A 26 -10.11 23.49 -16.59
N TYR A 27 -10.93 22.79 -15.79
CA TYR A 27 -10.54 21.53 -15.17
C TYR A 27 -10.81 20.37 -16.10
N TYR A 28 -9.76 19.54 -16.37
CA TYR A 28 -9.91 18.31 -17.17
C TYR A 28 -10.62 17.24 -16.34
N ASN A 29 -11.97 17.22 -16.39
CA ASN A 29 -12.77 16.31 -15.59
C ASN A 29 -13.00 14.99 -16.33
N LYS A 30 -12.29 13.94 -15.89
CA LYS A 30 -12.44 12.54 -16.30
C LYS A 30 -12.54 11.60 -15.11
N ASP A 31 -13.02 12.12 -13.98
CA ASP A 31 -13.28 11.38 -12.73
C ASP A 31 -12.05 10.63 -12.17
N PHE A 32 -10.83 11.13 -12.45
CA PHE A 32 -9.65 10.59 -11.81
C PHE A 32 -9.65 10.87 -10.31
N ILE A 33 -9.50 9.82 -9.48
CA ILE A 33 -9.40 9.96 -8.03
C ILE A 33 -8.16 10.79 -7.68
N PHE A 34 -7.00 10.44 -8.25
CA PHE A 34 -5.74 11.13 -8.02
C PHE A 34 -5.36 11.95 -9.24
N ALA A 35 -5.91 13.15 -9.32
CA ALA A 35 -5.63 14.11 -10.36
C ALA A 35 -4.62 15.19 -9.92
N LYS A 36 -3.97 15.82 -10.89
CA LYS A 36 -3.12 16.99 -10.65
C LYS A 36 -3.98 18.18 -10.19
N MET A 37 -3.51 18.89 -9.16
CA MET A 37 -4.25 20.00 -8.57
C MET A 37 -3.62 21.38 -8.87
N GLU A 38 -2.34 21.41 -9.28
CA GLU A 38 -1.61 22.68 -9.48
C GLU A 38 -1.46 23.06 -10.96
N ARG A 39 -0.81 22.21 -11.74
CA ARG A 39 -0.60 22.42 -13.18
C ARG A 39 -1.31 21.34 -13.96
N GLN A 40 -1.94 21.69 -15.09
CA GLN A 40 -2.76 20.74 -15.85
C GLN A 40 -3.79 20.07 -14.94
N GLN A 41 -4.60 20.90 -14.26
CA GLN A 41 -5.56 20.45 -13.27
C GLN A 41 -6.53 19.43 -13.87
N GLY A 42 -6.77 18.37 -13.13
CA GLY A 42 -7.65 17.28 -13.55
C GLY A 42 -6.99 16.16 -14.33
N TYR A 43 -5.78 16.37 -14.89
CA TYR A 43 -5.04 15.28 -15.52
C TYR A 43 -4.51 14.27 -14.49
N PRO A 44 -4.38 12.98 -14.84
CA PRO A 44 -3.91 11.97 -13.90
C PRO A 44 -2.48 12.26 -13.44
N ILE A 45 -2.18 11.90 -12.19
CA ILE A 45 -0.82 11.96 -11.65
C ILE A 45 0.01 10.89 -12.35
N VAL A 46 1.13 11.29 -12.95
CA VAL A 46 2.06 10.38 -13.59
C VAL A 46 2.82 9.57 -12.55
N ILE A 47 2.94 8.25 -12.74
CA ILE A 47 3.66 7.34 -11.82
C ILE A 47 5.05 7.86 -11.46
N LYS A 48 5.76 8.44 -12.42
CA LYS A 48 7.09 9.04 -12.22
C LYS A 48 7.09 10.13 -11.14
N THR A 49 6.01 10.91 -11.04
CA THR A 49 5.85 11.93 -9.99
C THR A 49 5.78 11.29 -8.61
N VAL A 50 5.04 10.18 -8.47
CA VAL A 50 4.94 9.44 -7.21
C VAL A 50 6.29 8.86 -6.82
N GLN A 51 6.99 8.22 -7.76
CA GLN A 51 8.33 7.67 -7.54
C GLN A 51 9.34 8.75 -7.11
N ASN A 52 9.34 9.90 -7.78
CA ASN A 52 10.26 11.00 -7.46
C ASN A 52 9.96 11.60 -6.07
N ARG A 53 8.68 11.76 -5.71
CA ARG A 53 8.27 12.23 -4.38
C ARG A 53 8.69 11.23 -3.30
N MET A 54 8.46 9.94 -3.52
CA MET A 54 8.88 8.89 -2.59
C MET A 54 10.40 8.91 -2.38
N LYS A 55 11.18 8.94 -3.47
CA LYS A 55 12.64 9.01 -3.41
C LYS A 55 13.13 10.22 -2.62
N ARG A 56 12.51 11.38 -2.83
CA ARG A 56 12.82 12.60 -2.06
C ARG A 56 12.52 12.43 -0.57
N LEU A 57 11.36 11.84 -0.21
CA LEU A 57 10.99 11.60 1.18
C LEU A 57 11.94 10.60 1.86
N LEU A 58 12.31 9.52 1.18
CA LEU A 58 13.28 8.54 1.67
C LEU A 58 14.65 9.21 1.93
N HIS A 59 15.09 10.07 1.02
CA HIS A 59 16.34 10.83 1.20
C HIS A 59 16.26 11.76 2.41
N LEU A 60 15.19 12.55 2.56
CA LEU A 60 15.00 13.46 3.68
C LEU A 60 14.91 12.74 5.04
N ALA A 61 14.31 11.54 5.04
CA ALA A 61 14.18 10.71 6.24
C ALA A 61 15.42 9.85 6.52
N ASN A 62 16.46 9.93 5.69
CA ASN A 62 17.65 9.08 5.75
C ASN A 62 17.33 7.58 5.77
N LEU A 63 16.34 7.17 4.95
CA LEU A 63 15.92 5.79 4.76
C LEU A 63 16.52 5.20 3.49
N ASN A 64 16.39 3.87 3.33
CA ASN A 64 16.85 3.16 2.15
C ASN A 64 16.19 3.70 0.88
N GLN A 65 17.00 4.26 -0.03
CA GLN A 65 16.55 4.89 -1.27
C GLN A 65 16.18 3.90 -2.39
N GLU A 66 16.49 2.62 -2.21
CA GLU A 66 16.06 1.54 -3.12
C GLU A 66 14.59 1.16 -2.97
N LEU A 67 13.92 1.65 -1.91
CA LEU A 67 12.51 1.41 -1.71
C LEU A 67 11.68 2.09 -2.79
N THR A 68 10.68 1.38 -3.28
CA THR A 68 9.76 1.81 -4.33
C THR A 68 8.31 1.76 -3.82
N PRO A 69 7.33 2.33 -4.52
CA PRO A 69 5.92 2.13 -4.20
C PRO A 69 5.51 0.65 -4.12
N HIS A 70 6.13 -0.24 -4.91
CA HIS A 70 5.92 -1.68 -4.82
C HIS A 70 6.43 -2.28 -3.49
N SER A 71 7.50 -1.74 -2.92
CA SER A 71 7.98 -2.17 -1.61
C SER A 71 6.94 -1.94 -0.52
N LEU A 72 6.14 -0.87 -0.60
CA LEU A 72 5.03 -0.64 0.33
C LEU A 72 3.94 -1.71 0.19
N ARG A 73 3.68 -2.16 -1.04
CA ARG A 73 2.74 -3.26 -1.30
C ARG A 73 3.24 -4.56 -0.68
N HIS A 74 4.54 -4.88 -0.81
CA HIS A 74 5.14 -6.06 -0.17
C HIS A 74 5.03 -5.98 1.35
N THR A 75 5.36 -4.83 1.93
CA THR A 75 5.21 -4.61 3.38
C THR A 75 3.76 -4.82 3.82
N HIS A 76 2.79 -4.31 3.07
CA HIS A 76 1.37 -4.50 3.37
C HIS A 76 0.98 -6.00 3.33
N THR A 77 1.45 -6.74 2.33
CA THR A 77 1.25 -8.20 2.23
C THR A 77 1.85 -8.93 3.43
N SER A 78 3.09 -8.60 3.81
CA SER A 78 3.79 -9.22 4.94
C SER A 78 3.05 -8.99 6.25
N LEU A 79 2.65 -7.76 6.53
CA LEU A 79 1.91 -7.40 7.75
C LEU A 79 0.55 -8.11 7.83
N LEU A 80 -0.16 -8.24 6.72
CA LEU A 80 -1.42 -8.97 6.68
C LEU A 80 -1.21 -10.49 6.87
N ALA A 81 -0.16 -11.05 6.29
CA ALA A 81 0.20 -12.46 6.49
C ALA A 81 0.59 -12.74 7.96
N GLU A 82 1.38 -11.87 8.58
CA GLU A 82 1.70 -11.91 10.01
C GLU A 82 0.45 -11.83 10.89
N ALA A 83 -0.53 -11.02 10.50
CA ALA A 83 -1.84 -10.92 11.14
C ALA A 83 -2.76 -12.11 10.83
N SER A 84 -2.25 -13.18 10.18
CA SER A 84 -3.01 -14.39 9.81
C SER A 84 -4.19 -14.14 8.88
N VAL A 85 -4.14 -13.08 8.06
CA VAL A 85 -5.14 -12.83 7.01
C VAL A 85 -4.91 -13.81 5.86
N ALA A 86 -5.98 -14.44 5.36
CA ALA A 86 -5.89 -15.40 4.26
C ALA A 86 -5.40 -14.75 2.95
N LEU A 87 -4.62 -15.49 2.17
CA LEU A 87 -4.05 -15.00 0.90
C LEU A 87 -5.09 -14.43 -0.05
N GLU A 88 -6.25 -15.07 -0.18
CA GLU A 88 -7.35 -14.62 -1.04
C GLU A 88 -7.85 -13.22 -0.65
N GLN A 89 -8.00 -12.97 0.65
CA GLN A 89 -8.41 -11.65 1.16
C GLN A 89 -7.35 -10.57 0.90
N ILE A 90 -6.07 -10.95 0.97
CA ILE A 90 -4.96 -10.05 0.65
C ILE A 90 -4.97 -9.71 -0.85
N MET A 91 -5.19 -10.70 -1.71
CA MET A 91 -5.24 -10.53 -3.16
C MET A 91 -6.44 -9.65 -3.56
N ASP A 92 -7.61 -9.88 -2.99
CA ASP A 92 -8.80 -9.04 -3.19
C ASP A 92 -8.54 -7.58 -2.80
N ARG A 93 -7.87 -7.38 -1.67
CA ARG A 93 -7.49 -6.05 -1.18
C ARG A 93 -6.53 -5.32 -2.12
N HIS A 94 -5.69 -6.07 -2.82
CA HIS A 94 -4.75 -5.56 -3.82
C HIS A 94 -5.37 -5.33 -5.20
N GLY A 95 -6.61 -5.77 -5.41
CA GLY A 95 -7.32 -5.62 -6.69
C GLY A 95 -6.78 -6.52 -7.80
N HIS A 96 -6.13 -7.63 -7.47
CA HIS A 96 -5.60 -8.59 -8.42
C HIS A 96 -6.07 -10.01 -8.10
N SER A 97 -6.57 -10.70 -9.10
CA SER A 97 -6.98 -12.11 -8.98
C SER A 97 -5.82 -13.09 -9.07
N ASP A 98 -4.68 -12.69 -9.65
CA ASP A 98 -3.50 -13.54 -9.79
C ASP A 98 -2.21 -12.71 -9.77
N ASP A 99 -1.61 -12.59 -8.59
CA ASP A 99 -0.36 -11.86 -8.36
C ASP A 99 0.66 -12.82 -7.73
N GLN A 100 1.56 -13.36 -8.56
CA GLN A 100 2.58 -14.31 -8.12
C GLN A 100 3.49 -13.71 -7.05
N ILE A 101 3.80 -12.42 -7.15
CA ILE A 101 4.66 -11.74 -6.18
C ILE A 101 3.98 -11.67 -4.80
N THR A 102 2.69 -11.37 -4.75
CA THR A 102 1.94 -11.41 -3.49
C THR A 102 1.91 -12.81 -2.88
N LYS A 103 1.75 -13.85 -3.71
CA LYS A 103 1.80 -15.26 -3.26
C LYS A 103 3.17 -15.61 -2.69
N ASP A 104 4.25 -15.24 -3.36
CA ASP A 104 5.62 -15.54 -2.93
C ASP A 104 5.95 -14.86 -1.59
N VAL A 105 5.59 -13.59 -1.43
CA VAL A 105 5.76 -12.85 -0.17
C VAL A 105 4.94 -13.51 0.95
N TYR A 106 3.68 -13.85 0.69
CA TYR A 106 2.82 -14.53 1.66
C TYR A 106 3.38 -15.87 2.10
N LEU A 107 3.82 -16.71 1.15
CA LEU A 107 4.40 -18.01 1.45
C LEU A 107 5.69 -17.89 2.26
N HIS A 108 6.55 -16.94 1.93
CA HIS A 108 7.78 -16.69 2.68
C HIS A 108 7.48 -16.36 4.14
N VAL A 109 6.61 -15.40 4.40
CA VAL A 109 6.22 -14.97 5.77
C VAL A 109 5.59 -16.13 6.54
N THR A 110 4.65 -16.85 5.94
CA THR A 110 3.99 -17.98 6.62
C THR A 110 4.92 -19.15 6.90
N GLN A 111 5.95 -19.39 6.08
CA GLN A 111 6.99 -20.38 6.36
C GLN A 111 7.86 -19.98 7.55
N GLU A 112 8.25 -18.71 7.64
CA GLU A 112 9.01 -18.19 8.79
C GLU A 112 8.22 -18.31 10.10
N LEU A 113 6.94 -17.94 10.09
CA LEU A 113 6.05 -18.11 11.25
C LEU A 113 5.91 -19.58 11.69
N LYS A 114 5.82 -20.52 10.73
CA LYS A 114 5.77 -21.96 11.03
C LYS A 114 7.07 -22.47 11.66
N LYS A 115 8.22 -22.02 11.16
CA LYS A 115 9.53 -22.37 11.75
C LYS A 115 9.65 -21.86 13.17
N GLU A 116 9.29 -20.59 13.41
CA GLU A 116 9.31 -19.99 14.75
C GLU A 116 8.39 -20.73 15.72
N ALA A 117 7.17 -21.06 15.31
CA ALA A 117 6.24 -21.85 16.10
C ALA A 117 6.79 -23.25 16.45
N SER A 118 7.43 -23.91 15.49
CA SER A 118 8.08 -25.21 15.71
C SER A 118 9.24 -25.12 16.71
N GLN A 119 10.05 -24.07 16.63
CA GLN A 119 11.15 -23.82 17.57
C GLN A 119 10.62 -23.60 18.99
N LYS A 120 9.63 -22.70 19.15
CA LYS A 120 8.99 -22.43 20.45
C LYS A 120 8.38 -23.69 21.06
N PHE A 121 7.74 -24.53 20.26
CA PHE A 121 7.22 -25.82 20.72
C PHE A 121 8.33 -26.77 21.17
N SER A 122 9.42 -26.86 20.42
CA SER A 122 10.58 -27.70 20.78
C SER A 122 11.24 -27.24 22.08
N GLU A 123 11.37 -25.93 22.30
CA GLU A 123 11.89 -25.34 23.54
C GLU A 123 10.98 -25.65 24.73
N LEU A 124 9.66 -25.49 24.57
CA LEU A 124 8.68 -25.86 25.60
C LEU A 124 8.80 -27.35 25.97
N MET A 125 8.86 -28.24 24.99
CA MET A 125 8.98 -29.66 25.24
C MET A 125 10.28 -30.05 25.94
N ARG A 126 11.38 -29.31 25.71
CA ARG A 126 12.65 -29.50 26.45
C ARG A 126 12.55 -29.03 27.90
N SER A 127 11.82 -27.94 28.17
CA SER A 127 11.65 -27.40 29.51
C SER A 127 10.76 -28.28 30.40
N LEU A 128 9.96 -29.19 29.82
CA LEU A 128 9.09 -30.11 30.53
C LEU A 128 9.75 -31.45 30.87
N ARG A 129 11.00 -31.68 30.43
CA ARG A 129 11.81 -32.87 30.75
C ARG A 129 12.76 -32.59 31.90
#